data_361bfdad62bb95d0c9051ac4bf09812c
#
_entry.id   361bfdad62bb95d0c9051ac4bf09812c
#
_cell.length_a   1.000
_cell.length_b   1.000
_cell.length_c   1.000
_cell.angle_alpha   90.00
_cell.angle_beta   90.00
_cell.angle_gamma   90.00
#
_symmetry.space_group_name_H-M   'P 1'
#
loop_
_entity.id
_entity.type
_entity.pdbx_description
1 polymer ?
#
loop_
_entity_poly.entity_id
_entity_poly.type
_entity_poly.pdbx_seq_one_letter_code
_entity_poly.pdbx_strand_id
1 'polypeptide(L)'
;MRKIYLEGIAGGDARAAVTKYTGHRYTQHSTGVADGVEGFLAFFEPFLERNPVRDIKIVRLIDDGRWVFCSAYQSLNNGAAQWVTMDLFYTDADGLILEHWDTIAPYVEKTNSGEDMVGGTVDVDETADTEANKALVLEYTKQVRQERGFDRLGHFVADDLIQHGPGIGAGRAGLASWLSSDEAGSYDMLFQHIGQGDFVLTYGKRHAAGKDFAVFDLYRVVGGKIVEQWINEEEISPRDAWGNSGKF
;
A
#
# COMPACT_ATOMS: atom_id res chain seq x y z
N MET A 1 -0.17 -7.74 -13.65
CA MET A 1 0.05 -7.74 -12.20
C MET A 1 -0.84 -8.76 -11.47
N ARG A 2 -2.18 -8.70 -11.54
CA ARG A 2 -3.10 -9.67 -10.86
C ARG A 2 -2.67 -11.14 -11.01
N LYS A 3 -2.16 -11.49 -12.18
CA LYS A 3 -1.76 -12.89 -12.49
C LYS A 3 -0.50 -13.34 -11.77
N ILE A 4 0.46 -12.47 -11.48
CA ILE A 4 1.64 -12.86 -10.69
C ILE A 4 1.25 -13.28 -9.28
N TYR A 5 0.25 -12.62 -8.68
CA TYR A 5 -0.31 -13.02 -7.39
C TYR A 5 -1.07 -14.34 -7.46
N LEU A 6 -1.99 -14.48 -8.44
CA LEU A 6 -2.87 -15.64 -8.51
C LEU A 6 -2.16 -16.90 -9.03
N GLU A 7 -1.35 -16.76 -10.09
CA GLU A 7 -0.65 -17.90 -10.69
C GLU A 7 0.64 -18.20 -9.90
N GLY A 8 1.42 -17.17 -9.55
CA GLY A 8 2.71 -17.32 -8.89
C GLY A 8 2.61 -17.65 -7.41
N ILE A 9 1.95 -16.78 -6.64
CA ILE A 9 1.97 -16.90 -5.18
C ILE A 9 0.85 -17.83 -4.70
N ALA A 10 -0.40 -17.56 -5.02
CA ALA A 10 -1.52 -18.42 -4.63
C ALA A 10 -1.44 -19.80 -5.29
N GLY A 11 -1.18 -19.84 -6.60
CA GLY A 11 -1.07 -21.06 -7.37
C GLY A 11 0.22 -21.86 -7.14
N GLY A 12 1.26 -21.24 -6.59
CA GLY A 12 2.52 -21.89 -6.23
C GLY A 12 3.52 -22.06 -7.36
N ASP A 13 3.31 -21.41 -8.51
CA ASP A 13 4.26 -21.44 -9.64
C ASP A 13 4.95 -20.07 -9.79
N ALA A 14 5.77 -19.74 -8.78
CA ALA A 14 6.48 -18.45 -8.72
C ALA A 14 7.40 -18.25 -9.93
N ARG A 15 8.10 -19.30 -10.37
CA ARG A 15 9.07 -19.22 -11.48
C ARG A 15 8.37 -18.91 -12.81
N ALA A 16 7.35 -19.67 -13.17
CA ALA A 16 6.62 -19.42 -14.42
C ALA A 16 5.97 -18.02 -14.41
N ALA A 17 5.37 -17.61 -13.28
CA ALA A 17 4.72 -16.32 -13.17
C ALA A 17 5.70 -15.15 -13.26
N VAL A 18 6.79 -15.13 -12.48
CA VAL A 18 7.76 -14.02 -12.51
C VAL A 18 8.43 -13.92 -13.88
N THR A 19 8.83 -15.05 -14.48
CA THR A 19 9.45 -15.05 -15.81
C THR A 19 8.51 -14.53 -16.89
N LYS A 20 7.21 -14.81 -16.78
CA LYS A 20 6.20 -14.41 -17.78
C LYS A 20 5.77 -12.97 -17.67
N TYR A 21 5.71 -12.43 -16.45
CA TYR A 21 5.07 -11.13 -16.18
C TYR A 21 6.06 -10.00 -15.85
N THR A 22 7.38 -10.27 -15.81
CA THR A 22 8.41 -9.23 -15.68
C THR A 22 9.04 -8.91 -17.02
N GLY A 23 9.50 -7.65 -17.17
CA GLY A 23 10.12 -7.16 -18.39
C GLY A 23 11.63 -7.41 -18.45
N HIS A 24 12.33 -6.60 -19.27
CA HIS A 24 13.78 -6.69 -19.49
C HIS A 24 14.62 -6.42 -18.23
N ARG A 25 14.04 -5.82 -17.20
CA ARG A 25 14.59 -5.67 -15.84
C ARG A 25 13.49 -5.96 -14.82
N TYR A 26 13.86 -6.30 -13.61
CA TYR A 26 12.94 -6.40 -12.48
C TYR A 26 13.67 -5.92 -11.23
N THR A 27 13.41 -4.67 -10.87
CA THR A 27 14.00 -4.03 -9.69
C THR A 27 13.05 -4.20 -8.49
N GLN A 28 13.59 -4.69 -7.39
CA GLN A 28 12.87 -4.86 -6.13
C GLN A 28 13.16 -3.70 -5.18
N HIS A 29 12.10 -3.20 -4.55
CA HIS A 29 12.17 -2.23 -3.49
C HIS A 29 11.67 -2.79 -2.13
N SER A 30 11.26 -4.06 -2.09
CA SER A 30 11.15 -4.83 -0.85
C SER A 30 12.54 -5.17 -0.35
N THR A 31 12.98 -4.55 0.75
CA THR A 31 14.39 -4.57 1.17
C THR A 31 14.94 -5.97 1.45
N GLY A 32 14.08 -6.93 1.79
CA GLY A 32 14.45 -8.33 2.04
C GLY A 32 14.58 -9.20 0.77
N VAL A 33 14.29 -8.65 -0.43
CA VAL A 33 14.27 -9.41 -1.68
C VAL A 33 15.30 -8.82 -2.65
N ALA A 34 16.20 -9.63 -3.19
CA ALA A 34 17.18 -9.17 -4.17
C ALA A 34 16.53 -8.88 -5.53
N ASP A 35 17.21 -8.06 -6.35
CA ASP A 35 16.77 -7.72 -7.70
C ASP A 35 16.72 -8.90 -8.64
N GLY A 36 15.87 -8.77 -9.66
CA GLY A 36 15.76 -9.71 -10.77
C GLY A 36 14.92 -10.94 -10.46
N VAL A 37 14.72 -11.74 -11.49
CA VAL A 37 13.93 -12.99 -11.42
C VAL A 37 14.52 -13.96 -10.38
N GLU A 38 15.83 -14.15 -10.37
CA GLU A 38 16.48 -15.06 -9.43
C GLU A 38 16.43 -14.55 -7.99
N GLY A 39 16.51 -13.23 -7.77
CA GLY A 39 16.31 -12.63 -6.45
C GLY A 39 14.90 -12.85 -5.91
N PHE A 40 13.89 -12.67 -6.76
CA PHE A 40 12.51 -13.00 -6.43
C PHE A 40 12.33 -14.47 -6.05
N LEU A 41 12.90 -15.38 -6.85
CA LEU A 41 12.78 -16.83 -6.64
C LEU A 41 13.49 -17.29 -5.36
N ALA A 42 14.66 -16.73 -5.06
CA ALA A 42 15.39 -17.04 -3.83
C ALA A 42 14.56 -16.75 -2.56
N PHE A 43 13.63 -15.77 -2.62
CA PHE A 43 12.69 -15.49 -1.54
C PHE A 43 11.43 -16.35 -1.63
N PHE A 44 10.79 -16.40 -2.81
CA PHE A 44 9.45 -16.98 -2.93
C PHE A 44 9.42 -18.51 -3.01
N GLU A 45 10.43 -19.19 -3.55
CA GLU A 45 10.45 -20.67 -3.56
C GLU A 45 10.45 -21.21 -2.11
N PRO A 46 11.33 -20.77 -1.18
CA PRO A 46 11.25 -21.21 0.20
C PRO A 46 9.99 -20.72 0.94
N PHE A 47 9.43 -19.55 0.55
CA PHE A 47 8.16 -19.06 1.12
C PHE A 47 7.01 -20.02 0.77
N LEU A 48 6.92 -20.47 -0.48
CA LEU A 48 5.89 -21.40 -0.94
C LEU A 48 5.99 -22.77 -0.25
N GLU A 49 7.21 -23.26 -0.06
CA GLU A 49 7.46 -24.52 0.67
C GLU A 49 7.00 -24.46 2.13
N ARG A 50 7.29 -23.34 2.82
CA ARG A 50 6.86 -23.15 4.22
C ARG A 50 5.35 -22.90 4.37
N ASN A 51 4.70 -22.44 3.28
CA ASN A 51 3.30 -22.08 3.29
C ASN A 51 2.52 -22.86 2.22
N PRO A 52 2.34 -24.19 2.39
CA PRO A 52 1.66 -25.03 1.40
C PRO A 52 0.17 -24.70 1.25
N VAL A 53 -0.46 -24.16 2.29
CA VAL A 53 -1.86 -23.70 2.25
C VAL A 53 -1.89 -22.18 2.24
N ARG A 54 -2.40 -21.61 1.15
CA ARG A 54 -2.44 -20.18 0.90
C ARG A 54 -3.83 -19.76 0.40
N ASP A 55 -4.52 -18.91 1.16
CA ASP A 55 -5.72 -18.19 0.70
C ASP A 55 -5.32 -16.72 0.49
N ILE A 56 -5.17 -16.33 -0.77
CA ILE A 56 -4.74 -14.99 -1.15
C ILE A 56 -5.86 -14.32 -1.93
N LYS A 57 -6.32 -13.18 -1.42
CA LYS A 57 -7.39 -12.38 -2.02
C LYS A 57 -6.86 -11.02 -2.41
N ILE A 58 -6.92 -10.72 -3.70
CA ILE A 58 -6.73 -9.35 -4.18
C ILE A 58 -7.98 -8.57 -3.80
N VAL A 59 -7.80 -7.54 -3.00
CA VAL A 59 -8.89 -6.73 -2.46
C VAL A 59 -9.17 -5.54 -3.39
N ARG A 60 -8.12 -4.77 -3.74
CA ARG A 60 -8.26 -3.59 -4.61
C ARG A 60 -7.15 -3.56 -5.66
N LEU A 61 -7.49 -3.04 -6.82
CA LEU A 61 -6.57 -2.76 -7.91
C LEU A 61 -6.83 -1.36 -8.41
N ILE A 62 -5.78 -0.58 -8.61
CA ILE A 62 -5.83 0.76 -9.19
C ILE A 62 -4.82 0.81 -10.33
N ASP A 63 -5.27 1.30 -11.48
CA ASP A 63 -4.49 1.45 -12.70
C ASP A 63 -4.37 2.93 -13.05
N ASP A 64 -3.13 3.44 -13.11
CA ASP A 64 -2.82 4.79 -13.58
C ASP A 64 -1.74 4.68 -14.67
N GLY A 65 -2.13 4.14 -15.81
CA GLY A 65 -1.31 3.95 -16.99
C GLY A 65 -0.17 2.93 -16.79
N ARG A 66 1.05 3.39 -16.52
CA ARG A 66 2.19 2.50 -16.29
C ARG A 66 2.37 2.11 -14.82
N TRP A 67 1.61 2.73 -13.94
CA TRP A 67 1.61 2.44 -12.52
C TRP A 67 0.38 1.62 -12.14
N VAL A 68 0.58 0.56 -11.40
CA VAL A 68 -0.51 -0.32 -10.94
C VAL A 68 -0.33 -0.59 -9.46
N PHE A 69 -1.37 -0.30 -8.69
CA PHE A 69 -1.43 -0.65 -7.27
C PHE A 69 -2.28 -1.90 -7.06
N CYS A 70 -1.89 -2.69 -6.06
CA CYS A 70 -2.63 -3.84 -5.57
C CYS A 70 -2.63 -3.87 -4.05
N SER A 71 -3.79 -4.02 -3.42
CA SER A 71 -3.85 -4.49 -2.04
C SER A 71 -4.33 -5.93 -1.98
N ALA A 72 -3.70 -6.75 -1.15
CA ALA A 72 -4.05 -8.14 -0.99
C ALA A 72 -4.10 -8.57 0.49
N TYR A 73 -5.08 -9.39 0.81
CA TYR A 73 -5.15 -10.14 2.07
C TYR A 73 -4.59 -11.54 1.84
N GLN A 74 -3.76 -11.98 2.75
CA GLN A 74 -3.11 -13.28 2.70
C GLN A 74 -3.36 -14.06 3.99
N SER A 75 -4.01 -15.21 3.90
CA SER A 75 -4.14 -16.17 5.00
C SER A 75 -3.29 -17.40 4.69
N LEU A 76 -2.29 -17.66 5.50
CA LEU A 76 -1.31 -18.72 5.31
C LEU A 76 -1.54 -19.83 6.32
N ASN A 77 -1.42 -21.10 5.86
CA ASN A 77 -1.50 -22.30 6.69
C ASN A 77 -2.75 -22.32 7.58
N ASN A 78 -3.93 -22.11 6.95
CA ASN A 78 -5.23 -22.07 7.61
C ASN A 78 -5.33 -21.00 8.70
N GLY A 79 -4.80 -19.81 8.45
CA GLY A 79 -4.86 -18.68 9.37
C GLY A 79 -3.77 -18.64 10.43
N ALA A 80 -2.75 -19.50 10.34
CA ALA A 80 -1.60 -19.46 11.25
C ALA A 80 -0.80 -18.15 11.13
N ALA A 81 -0.84 -17.52 9.96
CA ALA A 81 -0.36 -16.16 9.73
C ALA A 81 -1.31 -15.44 8.78
N GLN A 82 -1.63 -14.18 9.09
CA GLN A 82 -2.52 -13.33 8.28
C GLN A 82 -1.85 -11.99 8.05
N TRP A 83 -1.78 -11.57 6.78
CA TRP A 83 -1.06 -10.37 6.34
C TRP A 83 -1.89 -9.55 5.39
N VAL A 84 -1.64 -8.25 5.39
CA VAL A 84 -2.07 -7.32 4.34
C VAL A 84 -0.84 -6.81 3.63
N THR A 85 -0.84 -6.91 2.31
CA THR A 85 0.18 -6.28 1.47
C THR A 85 -0.44 -5.15 0.67
N MET A 86 0.32 -4.07 0.52
CA MET A 86 0.07 -3.03 -0.45
C MET A 86 1.28 -2.95 -1.37
N ASP A 87 1.04 -3.09 -2.66
CA ASP A 87 2.07 -3.25 -3.67
C ASP A 87 1.89 -2.22 -4.78
N LEU A 88 2.96 -1.59 -5.18
CA LEU A 88 3.02 -0.68 -6.31
C LEU A 88 3.96 -1.23 -7.37
N PHE A 89 3.52 -1.24 -8.60
CA PHE A 89 4.27 -1.74 -9.75
C PHE A 89 4.43 -0.65 -10.80
N TYR A 90 5.62 -0.59 -11.38
CA TYR A 90 5.85 0.18 -12.59
C TYR A 90 6.07 -0.78 -13.75
N THR A 91 5.40 -0.55 -14.89
CA THR A 91 5.38 -1.45 -16.04
C THR A 91 5.99 -0.80 -17.27
N ASP A 92 6.38 -1.61 -18.25
CA ASP A 92 6.70 -1.16 -19.61
C ASP A 92 5.42 -0.93 -20.43
N ALA A 93 5.59 -0.59 -21.73
CA ALA A 93 4.48 -0.34 -22.64
C ALA A 93 3.62 -1.59 -22.93
N ASP A 94 4.19 -2.79 -22.74
CA ASP A 94 3.51 -4.07 -22.94
C ASP A 94 2.86 -4.59 -21.64
N GLY A 95 2.95 -3.80 -20.55
CA GLY A 95 2.38 -4.14 -19.24
C GLY A 95 3.22 -5.15 -18.45
N LEU A 96 4.48 -5.37 -18.82
CA LEU A 96 5.41 -6.21 -18.07
C LEU A 96 6.01 -5.40 -16.91
N ILE A 97 6.13 -6.02 -15.75
CA ILE A 97 6.62 -5.39 -14.52
C ILE A 97 8.11 -5.11 -14.66
N LEU A 98 8.51 -3.88 -14.39
CA LEU A 98 9.90 -3.42 -14.35
C LEU A 98 10.39 -3.16 -12.94
N GLU A 99 9.52 -2.66 -12.06
CA GLU A 99 9.85 -2.31 -10.67
C GLU A 99 8.69 -2.64 -9.74
N HIS A 100 9.00 -2.96 -8.49
CA HIS A 100 8.03 -3.34 -7.48
C HIS A 100 8.40 -2.76 -6.11
N TRP A 101 7.45 -2.10 -5.48
CA TRP A 101 7.46 -1.61 -4.10
C TRP A 101 6.36 -2.29 -3.31
N ASP A 102 6.60 -2.54 -2.04
CA ASP A 102 5.60 -3.11 -1.14
C ASP A 102 5.67 -2.56 0.28
N THR A 103 4.61 -2.79 1.02
CA THR A 103 4.60 -2.84 2.47
C THR A 103 3.80 -4.04 2.92
N ILE A 104 4.24 -4.70 4.00
CA ILE A 104 3.63 -5.90 4.55
C ILE A 104 3.35 -5.66 6.04
N ALA A 105 2.09 -5.77 6.45
CA ALA A 105 1.69 -5.62 7.85
C ALA A 105 0.82 -6.79 8.32
N PRO A 106 0.83 -7.14 9.61
CA PRO A 106 -0.12 -8.09 10.18
C PRO A 106 -1.55 -7.61 9.96
N TYR A 107 -2.44 -8.54 9.58
CA TYR A 107 -3.85 -8.24 9.42
C TYR A 107 -4.53 -7.95 10.76
N VAL A 108 -5.38 -6.93 10.77
CA VAL A 108 -6.20 -6.53 11.92
C VAL A 108 -7.67 -6.57 11.52
N GLU A 109 -8.42 -7.56 12.04
CA GLU A 109 -9.84 -7.73 11.75
C GLU A 109 -10.70 -6.58 12.30
N LYS A 110 -10.31 -6.02 13.44
CA LYS A 110 -10.99 -4.88 14.05
C LYS A 110 -9.98 -3.84 14.51
N THR A 111 -9.86 -2.79 13.73
CA THR A 111 -8.97 -1.65 14.02
C THR A 111 -9.49 -0.77 15.16
N ASN A 112 -8.76 0.26 15.55
CA ASN A 112 -9.18 1.21 16.60
C ASN A 112 -10.45 2.00 16.21
N SER A 113 -10.75 2.14 14.93
CA SER A 113 -12.01 2.72 14.44
C SER A 113 -13.20 1.77 14.55
N GLY A 114 -12.95 0.47 14.71
CA GLY A 114 -13.95 -0.59 14.67
C GLY A 114 -14.09 -1.26 13.30
N GLU A 115 -13.43 -0.73 12.27
CA GLU A 115 -13.48 -1.24 10.89
C GLU A 115 -12.45 -2.36 10.67
N ASP A 116 -12.69 -3.18 9.65
CA ASP A 116 -11.75 -4.19 9.16
C ASP A 116 -10.65 -3.52 8.32
N MET A 117 -9.39 -3.91 8.53
CA MET A 117 -8.23 -3.32 7.83
C MET A 117 -8.31 -3.44 6.29
N VAL A 118 -9.01 -4.45 5.77
CA VAL A 118 -9.20 -4.67 4.32
C VAL A 118 -10.64 -4.46 3.86
N GLY A 119 -11.54 -4.14 4.79
CA GLY A 119 -12.95 -3.86 4.52
C GLY A 119 -13.19 -2.60 3.70
N GLY A 120 -14.45 -2.20 3.60
CA GLY A 120 -14.88 -0.97 2.94
C GLY A 120 -15.06 -1.07 1.43
N THR A 121 -15.04 0.07 0.74
CA THR A 121 -15.30 0.18 -0.70
C THR A 121 -14.21 -0.50 -1.53
N VAL A 122 -14.62 -1.28 -2.53
CA VAL A 122 -13.71 -2.02 -3.43
C VAL A 122 -13.79 -1.49 -4.86
N ASP A 123 -15.01 -1.21 -5.33
CA ASP A 123 -15.25 -0.83 -6.72
C ASP A 123 -14.90 0.64 -6.95
N VAL A 124 -14.19 0.91 -8.04
CA VAL A 124 -13.80 2.26 -8.47
C VAL A 124 -14.98 2.94 -9.15
N ASP A 125 -15.31 4.16 -8.76
CA ASP A 125 -16.21 5.03 -9.51
C ASP A 125 -15.45 5.70 -10.67
N GLU A 126 -15.48 5.08 -11.84
CA GLU A 126 -14.81 5.59 -13.05
C GLU A 126 -15.39 6.91 -13.57
N THR A 127 -16.54 7.36 -13.02
CA THR A 127 -17.15 8.64 -13.40
C THR A 127 -16.60 9.82 -12.62
N ALA A 128 -15.85 9.56 -11.54
CA ALA A 128 -15.22 10.59 -10.73
C ALA A 128 -14.05 11.26 -11.46
N ASP A 129 -13.80 12.53 -11.16
CA ASP A 129 -12.68 13.28 -11.73
C ASP A 129 -11.37 12.89 -11.02
N THR A 130 -10.65 11.94 -11.62
CA THR A 130 -9.39 11.41 -11.10
C THR A 130 -8.36 12.50 -10.83
N GLU A 131 -8.19 13.46 -11.75
CA GLU A 131 -7.16 14.50 -11.61
C GLU A 131 -7.51 15.51 -10.51
N ALA A 132 -8.79 15.85 -10.36
CA ALA A 132 -9.24 16.68 -9.23
C ALA A 132 -9.04 15.96 -7.89
N ASN A 133 -9.31 14.66 -7.82
CA ASN A 133 -9.11 13.84 -6.63
C ASN A 133 -7.62 13.70 -6.28
N LYS A 134 -6.75 13.48 -7.27
CA LYS A 134 -5.29 13.47 -7.09
C LYS A 134 -4.80 14.81 -6.55
N ALA A 135 -5.25 15.92 -7.13
CA ALA A 135 -4.86 17.26 -6.68
C ALA A 135 -5.28 17.52 -5.23
N LEU A 136 -6.49 17.13 -4.83
CA LEU A 136 -6.97 17.24 -3.45
C LEU A 136 -6.10 16.47 -2.47
N VAL A 137 -5.78 15.19 -2.78
CA VAL A 137 -4.97 14.34 -1.91
C VAL A 137 -3.53 14.83 -1.83
N LEU A 138 -2.95 15.35 -2.92
CA LEU A 138 -1.62 15.97 -2.90
C LEU A 138 -1.58 17.20 -1.99
N GLU A 139 -2.59 18.06 -2.08
CA GLU A 139 -2.68 19.25 -1.25
C GLU A 139 -2.90 18.89 0.24
N TYR A 140 -3.73 17.87 0.53
CA TYR A 140 -3.87 17.28 1.86
C TYR A 140 -2.53 16.76 2.38
N THR A 141 -1.82 15.97 1.57
CA THR A 141 -0.53 15.39 1.97
C THR A 141 0.47 16.50 2.30
N LYS A 142 0.55 17.53 1.48
CA LYS A 142 1.43 18.67 1.70
C LYS A 142 1.04 19.45 2.96
N GLN A 143 -0.18 19.99 2.98
CA GLN A 143 -0.60 20.95 4.02
C GLN A 143 -0.82 20.28 5.38
N VAL A 144 -1.37 19.06 5.41
CA VAL A 144 -1.73 18.41 6.68
C VAL A 144 -0.65 17.43 7.14
N ARG A 145 -0.15 16.55 6.24
CA ARG A 145 0.79 15.52 6.65
C ARG A 145 2.22 16.05 6.78
N GLN A 146 2.72 16.83 5.79
CA GLN A 146 4.09 17.34 5.78
C GLN A 146 4.23 18.65 6.58
N GLU A 147 3.38 19.63 6.33
CA GLU A 147 3.43 20.95 7.01
C GLU A 147 2.76 20.95 8.39
N ARG A 148 2.10 19.84 8.79
CA ARG A 148 1.39 19.65 10.08
C ARG A 148 0.29 20.70 10.34
N GLY A 149 -0.36 21.18 9.29
CA GLY A 149 -1.48 22.11 9.36
C GLY A 149 -2.79 21.43 9.76
N PHE A 150 -2.85 20.86 10.97
CA PHE A 150 -3.97 20.01 11.42
C PHE A 150 -5.29 20.78 11.56
N ASP A 151 -5.26 22.08 11.73
CA ASP A 151 -6.42 22.99 11.69
C ASP A 151 -7.13 22.99 10.32
N ARG A 152 -6.42 22.62 9.26
CA ARG A 152 -6.96 22.49 7.89
C ARG A 152 -7.60 21.15 7.60
N LEU A 153 -7.50 20.17 8.48
CA LEU A 153 -7.97 18.80 8.26
C LEU A 153 -9.43 18.76 7.77
N GLY A 154 -10.31 19.57 8.36
CA GLY A 154 -11.72 19.67 7.97
C GLY A 154 -11.96 20.22 6.57
N HIS A 155 -10.95 20.84 5.94
CA HIS A 155 -11.02 21.26 4.54
C HIS A 155 -10.95 20.06 3.58
N PHE A 156 -10.19 19.04 3.95
CA PHE A 156 -9.90 17.89 3.10
C PHE A 156 -10.71 16.64 3.46
N VAL A 157 -11.01 16.44 4.75
CA VAL A 157 -11.53 15.16 5.28
C VAL A 157 -12.97 15.34 5.77
N ALA A 158 -13.84 14.40 5.44
CA ALA A 158 -15.22 14.34 5.91
C ALA A 158 -15.28 14.06 7.43
N ASP A 159 -16.33 14.54 8.11
CA ASP A 159 -16.53 14.31 9.55
C ASP A 159 -16.65 12.81 9.89
N ASP A 160 -17.33 12.08 9.04
CA ASP A 160 -17.66 10.66 9.13
C ASP A 160 -16.67 9.77 8.37
N LEU A 161 -15.41 10.19 8.26
CA LEU A 161 -14.34 9.41 7.64
C LEU A 161 -14.37 7.94 8.10
N ILE A 162 -14.45 7.01 7.15
CA ILE A 162 -14.27 5.59 7.42
C ILE A 162 -12.76 5.30 7.44
N GLN A 163 -12.24 4.85 8.57
CA GLN A 163 -10.81 4.68 8.78
C GLN A 163 -10.46 3.20 8.98
N HIS A 164 -9.61 2.65 8.10
CA HIS A 164 -9.18 1.25 8.14
C HIS A 164 -7.74 1.07 8.66
N GLY A 165 -7.03 2.17 8.95
CA GLY A 165 -5.66 2.13 9.46
C GLY A 165 -5.59 1.62 10.90
N PRO A 166 -4.75 0.61 11.20
CA PRO A 166 -4.48 0.20 12.56
C PRO A 166 -3.97 1.37 13.42
N GLY A 167 -4.40 1.46 14.67
CA GLY A 167 -4.00 2.53 15.59
C GLY A 167 -4.77 3.83 15.46
N ILE A 168 -5.55 4.05 14.38
CA ILE A 168 -6.28 5.30 14.12
C ILE A 168 -7.75 5.14 14.51
N GLY A 169 -8.26 6.08 15.30
CA GLY A 169 -9.67 6.08 15.73
C GLY A 169 -10.64 6.48 14.62
N ALA A 170 -11.93 6.32 14.87
CA ALA A 170 -13.01 6.57 13.90
C ALA A 170 -13.18 8.06 13.58
N GLY A 171 -13.59 8.34 12.37
CA GLY A 171 -13.94 9.66 11.87
C GLY A 171 -12.78 10.62 11.78
N ARG A 172 -13.07 11.87 11.33
CA ARG A 172 -12.06 12.93 11.29
C ARG A 172 -11.45 13.22 12.66
N ALA A 173 -12.21 13.08 13.73
CA ALA A 173 -11.72 13.32 15.10
C ALA A 173 -10.66 12.27 15.50
N GLY A 174 -10.86 10.99 15.17
CA GLY A 174 -9.87 9.94 15.40
C GLY A 174 -8.58 10.17 14.61
N LEU A 175 -8.70 10.56 13.34
CA LEU A 175 -7.55 10.92 12.51
C LEU A 175 -6.82 12.16 13.07
N ALA A 176 -7.54 13.20 13.51
CA ALA A 176 -6.95 14.40 14.11
C ALA A 176 -6.16 14.08 15.39
N SER A 177 -6.72 13.21 16.24
CA SER A 177 -6.07 12.76 17.47
C SER A 177 -4.76 12.01 17.15
N TRP A 178 -4.81 11.09 16.18
CA TRP A 178 -3.62 10.34 15.77
C TRP A 178 -2.55 11.27 15.17
N LEU A 179 -2.92 12.16 14.22
CA LEU A 179 -1.99 13.10 13.59
C LEU A 179 -1.27 14.01 14.59
N SER A 180 -1.90 14.28 15.73
CA SER A 180 -1.35 15.13 16.80
C SER A 180 -0.50 14.35 17.81
N SER A 181 -0.48 13.01 17.70
CA SER A 181 0.30 12.15 18.60
C SER A 181 1.73 11.93 18.11
N ASP A 182 2.58 11.43 19.00
CA ASP A 182 3.96 11.02 18.66
C ASP A 182 3.99 9.80 17.73
N GLU A 183 2.92 8.99 17.74
CA GLU A 183 2.79 7.82 16.88
C GLU A 183 2.71 8.20 15.40
N ALA A 184 2.06 9.31 15.06
CA ALA A 184 2.00 9.80 13.68
C ALA A 184 3.37 10.28 13.17
N GLY A 185 4.20 10.84 14.05
CA GLY A 185 5.51 11.35 13.69
C GLY A 185 5.47 12.43 12.60
N SER A 186 6.47 12.42 11.72
CA SER A 186 6.56 13.30 10.54
C SER A 186 6.39 12.51 9.25
N TYR A 187 5.74 13.10 8.25
CA TYR A 187 5.66 12.57 6.88
C TYR A 187 6.72 13.28 6.03
N ASP A 188 7.88 12.65 5.92
CA ASP A 188 9.09 13.32 5.44
C ASP A 188 9.16 13.45 3.92
N MET A 189 8.61 12.46 3.20
CA MET A 189 8.72 12.39 1.74
C MET A 189 7.48 11.73 1.13
N LEU A 190 6.91 12.38 0.12
CA LEU A 190 6.03 11.75 -0.85
C LEU A 190 6.88 11.27 -2.02
N PHE A 191 6.94 9.95 -2.25
CA PHE A 191 7.69 9.36 -3.35
C PHE A 191 6.84 9.26 -4.61
N GLN A 192 5.62 8.72 -4.51
CA GLN A 192 4.74 8.53 -5.66
C GLN A 192 3.27 8.72 -5.25
N HIS A 193 2.47 9.11 -6.22
CA HIS A 193 1.02 9.12 -6.13
C HIS A 193 0.41 8.66 -7.45
N ILE A 194 -0.70 7.94 -7.37
CA ILE A 194 -1.48 7.48 -8.52
C ILE A 194 -2.97 7.58 -8.19
N GLY A 195 -3.83 7.56 -9.22
CA GLY A 195 -5.27 7.61 -9.01
C GLY A 195 -6.05 6.94 -10.12
N GLN A 196 -7.24 6.45 -9.78
CA GLN A 196 -8.25 5.96 -10.72
C GLN A 196 -9.62 6.25 -10.15
N GLY A 197 -10.43 7.01 -10.88
CA GLY A 197 -11.77 7.40 -10.44
C GLY A 197 -11.75 8.14 -9.10
N ASP A 198 -12.44 7.61 -8.12
CA ASP A 198 -12.54 8.15 -6.76
C ASP A 198 -11.43 7.66 -5.81
N PHE A 199 -10.52 6.79 -6.25
CA PHE A 199 -9.39 6.32 -5.46
C PHE A 199 -8.09 7.04 -5.79
N VAL A 200 -7.35 7.41 -4.75
CA VAL A 200 -5.99 7.98 -4.85
C VAL A 200 -5.07 7.29 -3.85
N LEU A 201 -3.92 6.84 -4.34
CA LEU A 201 -2.85 6.26 -3.53
C LEU A 201 -1.72 7.27 -3.36
N THR A 202 -1.13 7.32 -2.18
CA THR A 202 0.20 7.91 -1.97
C THR A 202 1.15 6.87 -1.40
N TYR A 203 2.41 6.93 -1.82
CA TYR A 203 3.51 6.15 -1.26
C TYR A 203 4.62 7.08 -0.84
N GLY A 204 5.09 6.92 0.39
CA GLY A 204 6.07 7.83 0.95
C GLY A 204 6.78 7.31 2.19
N LYS A 205 7.55 8.22 2.82
CA LYS A 205 8.33 7.93 4.03
C LYS A 205 7.80 8.72 5.22
N ARG A 206 7.66 8.02 6.34
CA ARG A 206 7.30 8.57 7.64
C ARG A 206 8.40 8.27 8.66
N HIS A 207 8.68 9.22 9.56
CA HIS A 207 9.57 9.01 10.70
C HIS A 207 8.78 9.12 12.00
N ALA A 208 8.84 8.11 12.85
CA ALA A 208 8.22 8.10 14.17
C ALA A 208 9.01 7.22 15.14
N ALA A 209 9.04 7.59 16.42
CA ALA A 209 9.72 6.84 17.48
C ALA A 209 11.19 6.48 17.16
N GLY A 210 11.88 7.35 16.39
CA GLY A 210 13.28 7.12 15.99
C GLY A 210 13.48 6.12 14.86
N LYS A 211 12.42 5.75 14.13
CA LYS A 211 12.43 4.79 13.03
C LYS A 211 11.82 5.38 11.78
N ASP A 212 12.30 4.90 10.64
CA ASP A 212 11.74 5.23 9.33
C ASP A 212 10.77 4.13 8.88
N PHE A 213 9.64 4.54 8.28
CA PHE A 213 8.62 3.65 7.73
C PHE A 213 8.36 3.98 6.27
N ALA A 214 8.22 2.97 5.44
CA ALA A 214 7.57 3.07 4.14
C ALA A 214 6.06 2.96 4.37
N VAL A 215 5.30 3.89 3.79
CA VAL A 215 3.85 4.01 4.05
C VAL A 215 3.09 4.12 2.74
N PHE A 216 2.12 3.24 2.57
CA PHE A 216 1.05 3.40 1.60
C PHE A 216 -0.20 3.94 2.30
N ASP A 217 -0.72 5.05 1.79
CA ASP A 217 -2.03 5.58 2.15
C ASP A 217 -2.93 5.52 0.91
N LEU A 218 -4.03 4.77 0.99
CA LEU A 218 -5.07 4.75 -0.02
C LEU A 218 -6.26 5.56 0.48
N TYR A 219 -6.75 6.45 -0.36
CA TYR A 219 -7.87 7.34 -0.08
C TYR A 219 -9.00 7.13 -1.08
N ARG A 220 -10.23 7.25 -0.61
CA ARG A 220 -11.41 7.42 -1.47
C ARG A 220 -11.95 8.85 -1.29
N VAL A 221 -12.19 9.51 -2.41
CA VAL A 221 -12.60 10.92 -2.46
C VAL A 221 -13.99 11.04 -3.08
N VAL A 222 -14.92 11.63 -2.35
CA VAL A 222 -16.29 11.88 -2.82
C VAL A 222 -16.69 13.31 -2.46
N GLY A 223 -17.27 14.02 -3.43
CA GLY A 223 -17.74 15.40 -3.20
C GLY A 223 -16.64 16.36 -2.73
N GLY A 224 -15.40 16.15 -3.18
CA GLY A 224 -14.26 16.99 -2.79
C GLY A 224 -13.78 16.78 -1.35
N LYS A 225 -14.05 15.60 -0.77
CA LYS A 225 -13.58 15.20 0.56
C LYS A 225 -13.05 13.77 0.55
N ILE A 226 -12.01 13.53 1.34
CA ILE A 226 -11.57 12.19 1.70
C ILE A 226 -12.64 11.60 2.64
N VAL A 227 -13.29 10.54 2.21
CA VAL A 227 -14.38 9.89 2.95
C VAL A 227 -13.99 8.52 3.49
N GLU A 228 -12.88 7.94 2.99
CA GLU A 228 -12.42 6.62 3.41
C GLU A 228 -10.91 6.53 3.25
N GLN A 229 -10.21 5.85 4.18
CA GLN A 229 -8.76 5.74 4.18
C GLN A 229 -8.30 4.37 4.67
N TRP A 230 -7.32 3.80 3.96
CA TRP A 230 -6.54 2.61 4.35
C TRP A 230 -5.08 3.00 4.46
N ILE A 231 -4.40 2.46 5.47
CA ILE A 231 -2.96 2.66 5.67
C ILE A 231 -2.30 1.30 5.86
N ASN A 232 -1.20 1.11 5.17
CA ASN A 232 -0.30 -0.01 5.42
C ASN A 232 1.13 0.52 5.47
N GLU A 233 1.87 0.15 6.51
CA GLU A 233 3.23 0.63 6.72
C GLU A 233 4.17 -0.48 7.17
N GLU A 234 5.42 -0.34 6.82
CA GLU A 234 6.49 -1.26 7.17
C GLU A 234 7.72 -0.48 7.63
N GLU A 235 8.30 -0.88 8.77
CA GLU A 235 9.57 -0.32 9.25
C GLU A 235 10.67 -0.60 8.22
N ILE A 236 11.40 0.45 7.82
CA ILE A 236 12.54 0.30 6.92
C ILE A 236 13.70 -0.26 7.72
N SER A 237 14.12 -1.48 7.38
CA SER A 237 15.26 -2.14 8.02
C SER A 237 16.55 -1.33 7.84
N PRO A 238 17.56 -1.53 8.73
CA PRO A 238 18.88 -0.92 8.54
C PRO A 238 19.51 -1.27 7.19
N ARG A 239 20.28 -0.33 6.64
CA ARG A 239 20.85 -0.42 5.27
C ARG A 239 21.68 -1.68 5.02
N ASP A 240 22.35 -2.20 6.03
CA ASP A 240 23.17 -3.42 5.97
C ASP A 240 22.35 -4.72 5.84
N ALA A 241 21.05 -4.66 6.11
CA ALA A 241 20.12 -5.76 5.93
C ALA A 241 19.44 -5.80 4.54
N TRP A 242 19.73 -4.81 3.65
CA TRP A 242 19.06 -4.74 2.35
C TRP A 242 19.70 -5.65 1.32
N GLY A 243 18.88 -6.40 0.61
CA GLY A 243 19.27 -7.21 -0.56
C GLY A 243 19.27 -6.44 -1.88
N ASN A 244 18.84 -5.15 -1.85
CA ASN A 244 18.63 -4.32 -3.05
C ASN A 244 18.95 -2.84 -2.79
N SER A 245 18.45 -1.93 -3.64
CA SER A 245 18.68 -0.48 -3.51
C SER A 245 17.84 0.20 -2.41
N GLY A 246 16.80 -0.44 -1.92
CA GLY A 246 15.92 0.07 -0.84
C GLY A 246 14.53 0.47 -1.29
N LYS A 247 13.73 0.96 -0.33
CA LYS A 247 12.29 1.29 -0.50
C LYS A 247 12.01 2.48 -1.43
N PHE A 248 13.03 3.34 -1.73
CA PHE A 248 12.86 4.55 -2.53
C PHE A 248 14.01 4.76 -3.50
#